data_eb0b7688c57f50df34fa0b0530821b25
#
_entry.id   eb0b7688c57f50df34fa0b0530821b25
#
_cell.length_a   1.000
_cell.length_b   1.000
_cell.length_c   1.000
_cell.angle_alpha   90.00
_cell.angle_beta   90.00
_cell.angle_gamma   90.00
#
_symmetry.space_group_name_H-M   'P 1'
#
loop_
_entity.id
_entity.type
_entity.pdbx_description
1 polymer ?
#
loop_
_entity_poly.entity_id
_entity_poly.type
_entity_poly.pdbx_seq_one_letter_code
_entity_poly.pdbx_strand_id
1 'polypeptide(L)'
;MNELEVETLPGVFLGHKHIPIENVGCYIPGGRYPMVASAHMSILTAKVAGVKRVIACAPPHNGGAHPATISAMHFAGADEIYLIGGVQAIGAMGIGTEKIKPVNMIVGPGNSYVAEAKKQMFGEVGIDLIAGPTETLVIADESSDGEICATDLLGQAEHGPTSPAILITTSEKLAQDTLTEIKRLLDILPTSNITKISWENFGEIILCKDEEDMLIEANKLSYEHVQVMTKNPTFFLDNLKNFGSLFLGEETNVAYGDKVIGTNHTLPTKKASRYTGGLWVGKFLKTCTYQRIENKNTSAEVGEICSRLSLIEGFAGHAEQANIRVRRYSGKNVPYPKE
;
A
#
# COMPACT_ATOMS: atom_id res chain seq x y z
N MET A 1 -7.86 -11.89 10.15
CA MET A 1 -6.93 -12.88 9.58
C MET A 1 -6.83 -14.03 10.59
N ASN A 2 -7.09 -15.24 10.17
CA ASN A 2 -7.07 -16.40 11.07
C ASN A 2 -5.71 -17.09 10.97
N GLU A 3 -5.16 -17.53 12.11
CA GLU A 3 -4.05 -18.47 12.15
C GLU A 3 -4.55 -19.83 11.70
N LEU A 4 -3.71 -20.60 11.06
CA LEU A 4 -4.03 -21.93 10.54
C LEU A 4 -2.97 -22.93 10.99
N GLU A 5 -3.40 -24.09 11.47
CA GLU A 5 -2.57 -25.27 11.64
C GLU A 5 -3.31 -26.47 11.02
N VAL A 6 -2.61 -27.26 10.22
CA VAL A 6 -3.16 -28.44 9.53
C VAL A 6 -2.23 -29.63 9.75
N GLU A 7 -2.80 -30.76 10.11
CA GLU A 7 -2.09 -32.06 10.09
C GLU A 7 -2.09 -32.60 8.67
N THR A 8 -0.90 -32.68 8.05
CA THR A 8 -0.72 -33.07 6.63
C THR A 8 -0.34 -34.55 6.45
N LEU A 9 0.32 -35.11 7.45
CA LEU A 9 0.61 -36.53 7.61
C LEU A 9 0.44 -36.87 9.09
N PRO A 10 0.27 -38.16 9.48
CA PRO A 10 0.14 -38.52 10.88
C PRO A 10 1.27 -37.95 11.76
N GLY A 11 0.92 -37.00 12.64
CA GLY A 11 1.84 -36.28 13.53
C GLY A 11 2.70 -35.19 12.85
N VAL A 12 2.39 -34.79 11.62
CA VAL A 12 3.05 -33.66 10.93
C VAL A 12 2.10 -32.48 10.86
N PHE A 13 2.42 -31.41 11.57
CA PHE A 13 1.64 -30.19 11.64
C PHE A 13 2.35 -29.03 10.93
N LEU A 14 1.67 -28.40 10.00
CA LEU A 14 2.11 -27.19 9.32
C LEU A 14 1.18 -26.04 9.69
N GLY A 15 1.74 -24.90 9.99
CA GLY A 15 0.94 -23.74 10.35
C GLY A 15 1.59 -22.41 10.03
N HIS A 16 0.85 -21.35 10.26
CA HIS A 16 1.37 -19.98 10.22
C HIS A 16 0.78 -19.12 11.34
N LYS A 17 1.54 -18.11 11.70
CA LYS A 17 1.16 -17.07 12.67
C LYS A 17 1.31 -15.70 12.06
N HIS A 18 0.46 -14.77 12.50
CA HIS A 18 0.55 -13.36 12.18
C HIS A 18 1.24 -12.62 13.33
N ILE A 19 2.47 -12.20 13.09
CA ILE A 19 3.31 -11.54 14.09
C ILE A 19 3.43 -10.06 13.74
N PRO A 20 2.97 -9.11 14.59
CA PRO A 20 3.13 -7.70 14.35
C PRO A 20 4.60 -7.30 14.18
N ILE A 21 4.86 -6.33 13.29
CA ILE A 21 6.14 -5.65 13.22
C ILE A 21 6.36 -4.91 14.54
N GLU A 22 7.57 -4.96 15.08
CA GLU A 22 7.83 -4.47 16.42
C GLU A 22 7.86 -2.94 16.52
N ASN A 23 8.55 -2.30 15.57
CA ASN A 23 8.76 -0.85 15.53
C ASN A 23 8.40 -0.29 14.16
N VAL A 24 7.53 0.70 14.10
CA VAL A 24 7.07 1.33 12.87
C VAL A 24 7.27 2.84 12.93
N GLY A 25 7.80 3.41 11.87
CA GLY A 25 7.89 4.84 11.66
C GLY A 25 6.82 5.32 10.68
N CYS A 26 5.96 6.23 11.13
CA CYS A 26 4.90 6.82 10.31
C CYS A 26 5.35 8.21 9.83
N TYR A 27 5.49 8.37 8.52
CA TYR A 27 5.71 9.66 7.90
C TYR A 27 4.37 10.34 7.63
N ILE A 28 4.14 11.48 8.26
CA ILE A 28 2.92 12.27 8.07
C ILE A 28 3.27 13.47 7.19
N PRO A 29 2.74 13.55 5.98
CA PRO A 29 3.01 14.67 5.07
C PRO A 29 2.50 15.99 5.65
N GLY A 30 3.20 17.10 5.34
CA GLY A 30 2.81 18.40 5.93
C GLY A 30 3.50 19.50 5.15
N GLY A 31 3.93 19.94 4.37
CA GLY A 31 4.63 21.05 3.72
C GLY A 31 3.66 22.07 3.19
N ARG A 32 2.98 21.72 2.11
CA ARG A 32 1.99 22.59 1.49
C ARG A 32 0.68 22.59 2.28
N TYR A 33 0.18 21.40 2.60
CA TYR A 33 -1.03 21.20 3.39
C TYR A 33 -0.72 20.32 4.61
N PRO A 34 -1.24 20.65 5.81
CA PRO A 34 -1.14 19.78 6.96
C PRO A 34 -2.07 18.57 6.78
N MET A 35 -1.50 17.43 6.47
CA MET A 35 -2.26 16.20 6.18
C MET A 35 -2.69 15.49 7.47
N VAL A 36 -3.64 16.11 8.18
CA VAL A 36 -4.11 15.65 9.50
C VAL A 36 -4.63 14.21 9.45
N ALA A 37 -5.41 13.87 8.42
CA ALA A 37 -5.97 12.53 8.26
C ALA A 37 -4.89 11.43 8.11
N SER A 38 -3.74 11.73 7.51
CA SER A 38 -2.64 10.76 7.36
C SER A 38 -2.10 10.25 8.70
N ALA A 39 -2.27 11.02 9.79
CA ALA A 39 -1.86 10.60 11.12
C ALA A 39 -2.64 9.35 11.58
N HIS A 40 -3.96 9.39 11.55
CA HIS A 40 -4.74 8.23 11.95
C HIS A 40 -4.77 7.12 10.89
N MET A 41 -4.64 7.43 9.60
CA MET A 41 -4.54 6.42 8.54
C MET A 41 -3.31 5.49 8.70
N SER A 42 -2.20 6.00 9.20
CA SER A 42 -0.97 5.23 9.39
C SER A 42 -0.80 4.74 10.83
N ILE A 43 -0.89 5.63 11.81
CA ILE A 43 -0.58 5.33 13.23
C ILE A 43 -1.62 4.39 13.83
N LEU A 44 -2.93 4.73 13.69
CA LEU A 44 -3.99 3.91 14.25
C LEU A 44 -4.01 2.51 13.61
N THR A 45 -3.80 2.42 12.30
CA THR A 45 -3.73 1.13 11.59
C THR A 45 -2.59 0.26 12.13
N ALA A 46 -1.41 0.84 12.39
CA ALA A 46 -0.28 0.15 13.01
C ALA A 46 -0.61 -0.31 14.46
N LYS A 47 -1.25 0.56 15.26
CA LYS A 47 -1.66 0.21 16.63
C LYS A 47 -2.70 -0.90 16.67
N VAL A 48 -3.69 -0.86 15.79
CA VAL A 48 -4.71 -1.93 15.67
C VAL A 48 -4.07 -3.26 15.26
N ALA A 49 -3.01 -3.23 14.44
CA ALA A 49 -2.24 -4.42 14.11
C ALA A 49 -1.44 -5.00 15.28
N GLY A 50 -1.31 -4.28 16.40
CA GLY A 50 -0.55 -4.70 17.58
C GLY A 50 0.92 -4.29 17.57
N VAL A 51 1.32 -3.30 16.75
CA VAL A 51 2.67 -2.73 16.76
C VAL A 51 2.97 -2.10 18.12
N LYS A 52 4.07 -2.52 18.74
CA LYS A 52 4.42 -2.09 20.09
C LYS A 52 4.89 -0.64 20.16
N ARG A 53 5.77 -0.25 19.24
CA ARG A 53 6.32 1.10 19.16
C ARG A 53 6.01 1.73 17.81
N VAL A 54 5.28 2.85 17.83
CA VAL A 54 4.94 3.64 16.65
C VAL A 54 5.47 5.05 16.84
N ILE A 55 6.44 5.44 16.02
CA ILE A 55 6.94 6.82 15.98
C ILE A 55 6.32 7.56 14.80
N ALA A 56 6.10 8.84 14.94
CA ALA A 56 5.53 9.70 13.91
C ALA A 56 6.45 10.89 13.61
N CYS A 57 6.72 11.11 12.33
CA CYS A 57 7.49 12.26 11.85
C CYS A 57 6.63 13.12 10.93
N ALA A 58 6.58 14.43 11.18
CA ALA A 58 5.96 15.40 10.29
C ALA A 58 6.85 16.62 10.10
N PRO A 59 6.88 17.23 8.89
CA PRO A 59 7.59 18.49 8.69
C PRO A 59 6.96 19.62 9.54
N PRO A 60 7.75 20.62 9.94
CA PRO A 60 7.21 21.82 10.54
C PRO A 60 6.28 22.55 9.55
N HIS A 61 5.23 23.17 10.04
CA HIS A 61 4.33 24.02 9.30
C HIS A 61 4.45 25.46 9.84
N ASN A 62 4.75 26.41 8.97
CA ASN A 62 5.00 27.82 9.36
C ASN A 62 6.04 27.97 10.50
N GLY A 63 7.10 27.16 10.47
CA GLY A 63 8.18 27.19 11.44
C GLY A 63 7.94 26.48 12.76
N GLY A 64 6.79 25.80 12.94
CA GLY A 64 6.43 25.10 14.17
C GLY A 64 5.59 23.85 13.95
N ALA A 65 5.12 23.29 15.06
CA ALA A 65 4.20 22.15 15.04
C ALA A 65 2.81 22.60 14.58
N HIS A 66 2.19 21.87 13.65
CA HIS A 66 0.79 22.11 13.32
C HIS A 66 -0.11 21.47 14.39
N PRO A 67 -0.90 22.25 15.16
CA PRO A 67 -1.61 21.72 16.34
C PRO A 67 -2.54 20.54 16.03
N ALA A 68 -3.34 20.62 14.97
CA ALA A 68 -4.27 19.57 14.59
C ALA A 68 -3.54 18.28 14.18
N THR A 69 -2.39 18.38 13.49
CA THR A 69 -1.58 17.22 13.11
C THR A 69 -0.99 16.53 14.33
N ILE A 70 -0.43 17.29 15.28
CA ILE A 70 0.12 16.74 16.53
C ILE A 70 -0.98 16.09 17.37
N SER A 71 -2.15 16.74 17.48
CA SER A 71 -3.29 16.18 18.20
C SER A 71 -3.76 14.86 17.57
N ALA A 72 -3.85 14.81 16.23
CA ALA A 72 -4.22 13.59 15.52
C ALA A 72 -3.21 12.46 15.71
N MET A 73 -1.89 12.75 15.68
CA MET A 73 -0.84 11.78 15.98
C MET A 73 -0.96 11.22 17.39
N HIS A 74 -1.20 12.11 18.37
CA HIS A 74 -1.36 11.73 19.77
C HIS A 74 -2.59 10.83 19.97
N PHE A 75 -3.77 11.26 19.48
CA PHE A 75 -5.01 10.49 19.61
C PHE A 75 -4.98 9.18 18.82
N ALA A 76 -4.22 9.10 17.72
CA ALA A 76 -4.00 7.85 17.01
C ALA A 76 -3.09 6.87 17.74
N GLY A 77 -2.41 7.32 18.82
CA GLY A 77 -1.58 6.48 19.68
C GLY A 77 -0.10 6.43 19.32
N ALA A 78 0.45 7.49 18.71
CA ALA A 78 1.91 7.59 18.51
C ALA A 78 2.63 7.58 19.86
N ASP A 79 3.66 6.74 20.00
CA ASP A 79 4.48 6.68 21.21
C ASP A 79 5.52 7.82 21.25
N GLU A 80 5.97 8.25 20.09
CA GLU A 80 6.95 9.33 19.93
C GLU A 80 6.57 10.19 18.72
N ILE A 81 6.69 11.51 18.84
CA ILE A 81 6.37 12.48 17.77
C ILE A 81 7.58 13.38 17.55
N TYR A 82 8.01 13.49 16.29
CA TYR A 82 9.15 14.30 15.88
C TYR A 82 8.79 15.29 14.78
N LEU A 83 9.25 16.53 14.94
CA LEU A 83 9.12 17.58 13.92
C LEU A 83 10.32 17.52 12.96
N ILE A 84 10.26 16.58 12.05
CA ILE A 84 11.26 16.40 10.99
C ILE A 84 10.54 15.89 9.73
N GLY A 85 10.88 16.42 8.57
CA GLY A 85 10.26 16.09 7.30
C GLY A 85 11.26 15.69 6.22
N GLY A 86 10.74 15.39 5.04
CA GLY A 86 11.55 15.06 3.86
C GLY A 86 12.37 13.78 4.00
N VAL A 87 13.42 13.69 3.20
CA VAL A 87 14.34 12.55 3.20
C VAL A 87 15.04 12.36 4.53
N GLN A 88 15.24 13.45 5.28
CA GLN A 88 15.86 13.43 6.60
C GLN A 88 15.04 12.63 7.62
N ALA A 89 13.71 12.74 7.57
CA ALA A 89 12.82 11.94 8.41
C ALA A 89 12.96 10.45 8.09
N ILE A 90 12.99 10.10 6.80
CA ILE A 90 13.14 8.72 6.34
C ILE A 90 14.49 8.16 6.80
N GLY A 91 15.59 8.89 6.59
CA GLY A 91 16.91 8.50 7.05
C GLY A 91 16.98 8.36 8.57
N ALA A 92 16.42 9.32 9.33
CA ALA A 92 16.41 9.28 10.78
C ALA A 92 15.61 8.08 11.33
N MET A 93 14.47 7.74 10.71
CA MET A 93 13.69 6.56 11.10
C MET A 93 14.37 5.25 10.72
N GLY A 94 14.99 5.17 9.55
CA GLY A 94 15.58 3.91 9.05
C GLY A 94 16.96 3.60 9.66
N ILE A 95 17.85 4.59 9.71
CA ILE A 95 19.24 4.43 10.19
C ILE A 95 19.33 4.66 11.70
N GLY A 96 18.47 5.52 12.22
CA GLY A 96 18.53 6.00 13.60
C GLY A 96 19.39 7.26 13.77
N THR A 97 19.24 7.88 14.91
CA THR A 97 20.04 9.02 15.39
C THR A 97 20.26 8.89 16.90
N GLU A 98 20.95 9.82 17.52
CA GLU A 98 21.07 9.84 19.00
C GLU A 98 19.71 9.89 19.71
N LYS A 99 18.69 10.51 19.08
CA LYS A 99 17.35 10.72 19.68
C LYS A 99 16.29 9.78 19.12
N ILE A 100 16.41 9.33 17.88
CA ILE A 100 15.44 8.49 17.20
C ILE A 100 16.04 7.11 17.04
N LYS A 101 15.52 6.13 17.77
CA LYS A 101 15.91 4.73 17.56
C LYS A 101 15.35 4.23 16.23
N PRO A 102 16.10 3.45 15.46
CA PRO A 102 15.66 2.96 14.17
C PRO A 102 14.38 2.12 14.28
N VAL A 103 13.64 2.04 13.18
CA VAL A 103 12.41 1.26 13.06
C VAL A 103 12.61 0.08 12.11
N ASN A 104 11.70 -0.89 12.17
CA ASN A 104 11.72 -2.05 11.29
C ASN A 104 10.95 -1.80 9.99
N MET A 105 10.02 -0.84 9.97
CA MET A 105 9.24 -0.49 8.80
C MET A 105 8.89 1.00 8.80
N ILE A 106 8.91 1.62 7.62
CA ILE A 106 8.50 3.01 7.40
C ILE A 106 7.24 3.01 6.54
N VAL A 107 6.21 3.73 6.99
CA VAL A 107 4.92 3.86 6.31
C VAL A 107 4.53 5.32 6.13
N GLY A 108 3.62 5.57 5.21
CA GLY A 108 3.06 6.89 4.93
C GLY A 108 3.42 7.42 3.54
N PRO A 109 2.51 8.23 2.96
CA PRO A 109 2.71 8.85 1.65
C PRO A 109 3.64 10.06 1.74
N GLY A 110 4.16 10.50 0.61
CA GLY A 110 5.00 11.69 0.56
C GLY A 110 5.26 12.16 -0.86
N ASN A 111 6.01 13.25 -1.01
CA ASN A 111 6.45 13.71 -2.32
C ASN A 111 7.44 12.72 -2.95
N SER A 112 7.83 12.99 -4.21
CA SER A 112 8.74 12.10 -4.95
C SER A 112 10.08 11.85 -4.25
N TYR A 113 10.61 12.82 -3.50
CA TYR A 113 11.86 12.65 -2.73
C TYR A 113 11.68 11.70 -1.54
N VAL A 114 10.57 11.82 -0.82
CA VAL A 114 10.23 10.91 0.29
C VAL A 114 9.99 9.50 -0.22
N ALA A 115 9.25 9.35 -1.33
CA ALA A 115 9.02 8.06 -1.95
C ALA A 115 10.33 7.40 -2.43
N GLU A 116 11.25 8.18 -3.03
CA GLU A 116 12.55 7.67 -3.45
C GLU A 116 13.43 7.31 -2.25
N ALA A 117 13.43 8.11 -1.18
CA ALA A 117 14.17 7.78 0.04
C ALA A 117 13.67 6.47 0.69
N LYS A 118 12.35 6.26 0.75
CA LYS A 118 11.78 4.98 1.20
C LYS A 118 12.26 3.82 0.34
N LYS A 119 12.24 3.98 -0.98
CA LYS A 119 12.69 2.96 -1.92
C LYS A 119 14.17 2.60 -1.71
N GLN A 120 15.04 3.58 -1.48
CA GLN A 120 16.46 3.34 -1.21
C GLN A 120 16.72 2.66 0.15
N MET A 121 15.84 2.88 1.12
CA MET A 121 15.92 2.21 2.43
C MET A 121 15.34 0.80 2.42
N PHE A 122 14.58 0.41 1.39
CA PHE A 122 13.97 -0.91 1.33
C PHE A 122 15.03 -2.02 1.27
N GLY A 123 14.92 -2.97 2.18
CA GLY A 123 15.89 -4.02 2.41
C GLY A 123 16.52 -3.90 3.80
N GLU A 124 17.00 -2.72 4.18
CA GLU A 124 17.41 -2.44 5.56
C GLU A 124 16.18 -2.27 6.48
N VAL A 125 15.16 -1.57 5.98
CA VAL A 125 13.85 -1.46 6.65
C VAL A 125 12.74 -1.81 5.67
N GLY A 126 11.62 -2.34 6.19
CA GLY A 126 10.42 -2.54 5.40
C GLY A 126 9.78 -1.22 4.98
N ILE A 127 9.03 -1.23 3.88
CA ILE A 127 8.15 -0.12 3.50
C ILE A 127 6.74 -0.64 3.24
N ASP A 128 5.74 0.24 3.39
CA ASP A 128 4.35 -0.09 3.08
C ASP A 128 4.12 -0.33 1.58
N LEU A 129 4.42 0.72 0.79
CA LEU A 129 4.24 0.76 -0.66
C LEU A 129 4.92 2.02 -1.23
N ILE A 130 4.94 2.15 -2.54
CA ILE A 130 5.36 3.37 -3.22
C ILE A 130 4.15 4.30 -3.33
N ALA A 131 4.11 5.34 -2.50
CA ALA A 131 3.10 6.39 -2.48
C ALA A 131 3.78 7.75 -2.73
N GLY A 132 3.77 8.17 -3.97
CA GLY A 132 4.32 9.45 -4.45
C GLY A 132 3.22 10.46 -4.75
N PRO A 133 3.38 11.31 -5.79
CA PRO A 133 2.34 12.24 -6.22
C PRO A 133 1.01 11.55 -6.51
N THR A 134 -0.08 12.16 -6.06
CA THR A 134 -1.46 11.66 -6.23
C THR A 134 -1.84 11.53 -7.70
N GLU A 135 -2.52 10.44 -8.03
CA GLU A 135 -3.02 10.10 -9.37
C GLU A 135 -4.52 9.82 -9.31
N THR A 136 -5.31 10.43 -10.18
CA THR A 136 -6.78 10.27 -10.18
C THR A 136 -7.30 9.91 -11.57
N LEU A 137 -8.15 8.90 -11.59
CA LEU A 137 -8.90 8.46 -12.75
C LEU A 137 -10.40 8.54 -12.45
N VAL A 138 -11.13 9.24 -13.30
CA VAL A 138 -12.60 9.20 -13.34
C VAL A 138 -13.01 8.39 -14.55
N ILE A 139 -13.87 7.38 -14.35
CA ILE A 139 -14.51 6.57 -15.39
C ILE A 139 -16.00 6.94 -15.37
N ALA A 140 -16.51 7.53 -16.44
CA ALA A 140 -17.87 8.03 -16.48
C ALA A 140 -18.52 7.81 -17.85
N ASP A 141 -19.84 7.62 -17.87
CA ASP A 141 -20.63 7.54 -19.07
C ASP A 141 -21.60 8.73 -19.20
N GLU A 142 -22.51 8.69 -20.17
CA GLU A 142 -23.48 9.75 -20.42
C GLU A 142 -24.49 9.99 -19.28
N SER A 143 -24.53 9.15 -18.24
CA SER A 143 -25.38 9.34 -17.07
C SER A 143 -24.79 10.30 -16.05
N SER A 144 -23.48 10.58 -16.14
CA SER A 144 -22.75 11.45 -15.22
C SER A 144 -22.85 12.92 -15.60
N ASP A 145 -22.53 13.75 -14.61
CA ASP A 145 -22.54 15.22 -14.72
C ASP A 145 -21.12 15.76 -14.96
N GLY A 146 -21.00 16.68 -15.94
CA GLY A 146 -19.70 17.26 -16.31
C GLY A 146 -19.08 18.14 -15.23
N GLU A 147 -19.90 18.83 -14.41
CA GLU A 147 -19.41 19.64 -13.29
C GLU A 147 -18.87 18.77 -12.17
N ILE A 148 -19.53 17.63 -11.87
CA ILE A 148 -19.04 16.66 -10.88
C ILE A 148 -17.71 16.09 -11.36
N CYS A 149 -17.60 15.60 -12.60
CA CYS A 149 -16.36 15.09 -13.16
C CYS A 149 -15.22 16.11 -13.07
N ALA A 150 -15.48 17.34 -13.48
CA ALA A 150 -14.48 18.42 -13.45
C ALA A 150 -14.04 18.76 -12.02
N THR A 151 -14.98 18.81 -11.08
CA THR A 151 -14.72 19.14 -9.68
C THR A 151 -13.85 18.05 -9.03
N ASP A 152 -14.16 16.79 -9.26
CA ASP A 152 -13.42 15.65 -8.69
C ASP A 152 -12.00 15.56 -9.28
N LEU A 153 -11.83 15.79 -10.58
CA LEU A 153 -10.52 15.84 -11.23
C LEU A 153 -9.67 16.98 -10.67
N LEU A 154 -10.21 18.20 -10.60
CA LEU A 154 -9.47 19.38 -10.14
C LEU A 154 -9.20 19.33 -8.63
N GLY A 155 -10.13 18.79 -7.84
CA GLY A 155 -9.97 18.59 -6.40
C GLY A 155 -8.79 17.67 -6.05
N GLN A 156 -8.41 16.76 -6.93
CA GLN A 156 -7.23 15.93 -6.76
C GLN A 156 -5.96 16.53 -7.40
N ALA A 157 -6.12 17.27 -8.51
CA ALA A 157 -5.01 17.99 -9.14
C ALA A 157 -4.38 19.07 -8.23
N GLU A 158 -5.08 19.56 -7.20
CA GLU A 158 -4.54 20.52 -6.23
C GLU A 158 -3.45 19.99 -5.32
N HIS A 159 -3.29 18.65 -5.21
CA HIS A 159 -2.22 18.04 -4.42
C HIS A 159 -0.83 18.46 -4.88
N GLY A 160 -0.63 18.72 -6.17
CA GLY A 160 0.64 19.19 -6.67
C GLY A 160 0.70 19.37 -8.18
N PRO A 161 1.70 20.08 -8.69
CA PRO A 161 1.83 20.38 -10.12
C PRO A 161 2.14 19.14 -10.99
N THR A 162 2.32 17.97 -10.39
CA THR A 162 2.63 16.70 -11.04
C THR A 162 1.60 15.61 -10.72
N SER A 163 0.36 15.99 -10.40
CA SER A 163 -0.72 15.08 -10.04
C SER A 163 -1.63 14.83 -11.26
N PRO A 164 -1.52 13.69 -11.95
CA PRO A 164 -2.35 13.41 -13.11
C PRO A 164 -3.83 13.29 -12.74
N ALA A 165 -4.70 13.84 -13.58
CA ALA A 165 -6.15 13.76 -13.44
C ALA A 165 -6.75 13.42 -14.80
N ILE A 166 -7.28 12.21 -14.94
CA ILE A 166 -7.75 11.66 -16.22
C ILE A 166 -9.22 11.31 -16.15
N LEU A 167 -9.98 11.72 -17.18
CA LEU A 167 -11.33 11.22 -17.45
C LEU A 167 -11.28 10.18 -18.56
N ILE A 168 -11.86 9.02 -18.32
CA ILE A 168 -12.18 8.04 -19.38
C ILE A 168 -13.70 8.01 -19.56
N THR A 169 -14.18 8.19 -20.79
CA THR A 169 -15.63 8.21 -21.08
C THR A 169 -15.94 7.68 -22.47
N THR A 170 -17.15 7.17 -22.65
CA THR A 170 -17.75 6.84 -23.95
C THR A 170 -18.55 8.00 -24.54
N SER A 171 -18.78 9.08 -23.77
CA SER A 171 -19.64 10.20 -24.16
C SER A 171 -18.84 11.44 -24.58
N GLU A 172 -18.85 11.76 -25.87
CA GLU A 172 -18.25 13.03 -26.37
C GLU A 172 -18.89 14.25 -25.70
N LYS A 173 -20.21 14.19 -25.43
CA LYS A 173 -20.93 15.28 -24.76
C LYS A 173 -20.38 15.46 -23.35
N LEU A 174 -20.26 14.42 -22.55
CA LEU A 174 -19.70 14.51 -21.20
C LEU A 174 -18.27 15.04 -21.22
N ALA A 175 -17.44 14.57 -22.16
CA ALA A 175 -16.08 15.08 -22.34
C ALA A 175 -16.05 16.60 -22.56
N GLN A 176 -16.91 17.11 -23.43
CA GLN A 176 -16.99 18.54 -23.74
C GLN A 176 -17.56 19.36 -22.57
N ASP A 177 -18.59 18.85 -21.91
CA ASP A 177 -19.18 19.47 -20.71
C ASP A 177 -18.12 19.56 -19.60
N THR A 178 -17.38 18.47 -19.35
CA THR A 178 -16.28 18.44 -18.36
C THR A 178 -15.19 19.45 -18.68
N LEU A 179 -14.75 19.56 -19.94
CA LEU A 179 -13.74 20.55 -20.36
C LEU A 179 -14.25 22.00 -20.14
N THR A 180 -15.53 22.25 -20.37
CA THR A 180 -16.14 23.56 -20.14
C THR A 180 -16.15 23.91 -18.66
N GLU A 181 -16.52 22.94 -17.81
CA GLU A 181 -16.55 23.11 -16.37
C GLU A 181 -15.14 23.23 -15.77
N ILE A 182 -14.16 22.48 -16.24
CA ILE A 182 -12.75 22.62 -15.83
C ILE A 182 -12.29 24.06 -16.06
N LYS A 183 -12.56 24.63 -17.23
CA LYS A 183 -12.18 26.01 -17.53
C LYS A 183 -12.84 26.99 -16.56
N ARG A 184 -14.14 26.84 -16.32
CA ARG A 184 -14.88 27.68 -15.37
C ARG A 184 -14.33 27.55 -13.94
N LEU A 185 -14.10 26.33 -13.48
CA LEU A 185 -13.62 26.06 -12.12
C LEU A 185 -12.19 26.58 -11.89
N LEU A 186 -11.31 26.51 -12.88
CA LEU A 186 -9.97 27.07 -12.79
C LEU A 186 -9.96 28.61 -12.61
N ASP A 187 -11.02 29.28 -13.01
CA ASP A 187 -11.16 30.74 -12.79
C ASP A 187 -11.63 31.10 -11.37
N ILE A 188 -12.26 30.16 -10.64
CA ILE A 188 -12.88 30.44 -9.33
C ILE A 188 -12.24 29.69 -8.15
N LEU A 189 -11.54 28.58 -8.38
CA LEU A 189 -10.95 27.81 -7.30
C LEU A 189 -9.76 28.55 -6.64
N PRO A 190 -9.70 28.64 -5.30
CA PRO A 190 -8.58 29.28 -4.61
C PRO A 190 -7.23 28.64 -4.88
N THR A 191 -7.23 27.35 -5.25
CA THR A 191 -6.03 26.53 -5.53
C THR A 191 -5.64 26.52 -7.01
N SER A 192 -6.30 27.34 -7.85
CA SER A 192 -6.16 27.34 -9.30
C SER A 192 -4.71 27.54 -9.80
N ASN A 193 -3.87 28.27 -9.07
CA ASN A 193 -2.47 28.47 -9.38
C ASN A 193 -1.65 27.14 -9.43
N ILE A 194 -2.07 26.13 -8.69
CA ILE A 194 -1.44 24.80 -8.68
C ILE A 194 -2.18 23.87 -9.61
N THR A 195 -3.51 23.83 -9.44
CA THR A 195 -4.43 22.95 -10.16
C THR A 195 -4.32 23.15 -11.67
N LYS A 196 -4.20 24.40 -12.12
CA LYS A 196 -3.99 24.75 -13.53
C LYS A 196 -2.72 24.15 -14.11
N ILE A 197 -1.59 24.27 -13.39
CA ILE A 197 -0.30 23.70 -13.83
C ILE A 197 -0.40 22.17 -13.93
N SER A 198 -1.06 21.54 -12.96
CA SER A 198 -1.28 20.09 -12.97
C SER A 198 -2.14 19.66 -14.15
N TRP A 199 -3.27 20.33 -14.36
CA TRP A 199 -4.18 20.03 -15.47
C TRP A 199 -3.54 20.25 -16.85
N GLU A 200 -2.88 21.38 -17.06
CA GLU A 200 -2.22 21.71 -18.35
C GLU A 200 -1.12 20.72 -18.72
N ASN A 201 -0.43 20.13 -17.76
CA ASN A 201 0.68 19.19 -18.02
C ASN A 201 0.29 17.72 -17.95
N PHE A 202 -0.72 17.36 -17.15
CA PHE A 202 -1.05 15.97 -16.82
C PHE A 202 -2.55 15.67 -16.83
N GLY A 203 -3.39 16.63 -17.18
CA GLY A 203 -4.82 16.42 -17.39
C GLY A 203 -5.09 15.79 -18.77
N GLU A 204 -5.99 14.82 -18.82
CA GLU A 204 -6.33 14.13 -20.06
C GLU A 204 -7.80 13.69 -20.05
N ILE A 205 -8.43 13.70 -21.24
CA ILE A 205 -9.73 13.07 -21.44
C ILE A 205 -9.58 12.03 -22.56
N ILE A 206 -9.91 10.79 -22.24
CA ILE A 206 -9.79 9.65 -23.15
C ILE A 206 -11.20 9.22 -23.57
N LEU A 207 -11.48 9.31 -24.87
CA LEU A 207 -12.72 8.79 -25.45
C LEU A 207 -12.54 7.32 -25.82
N CYS A 208 -13.38 6.48 -25.25
CA CYS A 208 -13.44 5.06 -25.49
C CYS A 208 -14.71 4.69 -26.28
N LYS A 209 -14.69 3.57 -26.98
CA LYS A 209 -15.81 3.11 -27.79
C LYS A 209 -16.92 2.45 -26.94
N ASP A 210 -16.55 1.78 -25.85
CA ASP A 210 -17.45 1.00 -24.99
C ASP A 210 -16.85 0.82 -23.56
N GLU A 211 -17.61 0.19 -22.65
CA GLU A 211 -17.16 -0.10 -21.25
C GLU A 211 -15.93 -0.99 -21.20
N GLU A 212 -15.78 -1.94 -22.13
CA GLU A 212 -14.62 -2.83 -22.17
C GLU A 212 -13.34 -2.08 -22.53
N ASP A 213 -13.43 -1.15 -23.48
CA ASP A 213 -12.32 -0.28 -23.85
C ASP A 213 -11.94 0.66 -22.69
N MET A 214 -12.92 1.22 -21.97
CA MET A 214 -12.68 1.98 -20.73
C MET A 214 -11.98 1.12 -19.68
N LEU A 215 -12.39 -0.14 -19.49
CA LEU A 215 -11.76 -1.07 -18.55
C LEU A 215 -10.31 -1.38 -18.91
N ILE A 216 -10.03 -1.57 -20.20
CA ILE A 216 -8.67 -1.83 -20.70
C ILE A 216 -7.76 -0.64 -20.42
N GLU A 217 -8.21 0.58 -20.76
CA GLU A 217 -7.42 1.80 -20.54
C GLU A 217 -7.20 2.07 -19.04
N ALA A 218 -8.23 1.91 -18.21
CA ALA A 218 -8.12 2.05 -16.76
C ALA A 218 -7.08 1.08 -16.17
N ASN A 219 -7.09 -0.19 -16.58
CA ASN A 219 -6.10 -1.19 -16.13
C ASN A 219 -4.67 -0.88 -16.61
N LYS A 220 -4.49 -0.23 -17.77
CA LYS A 220 -3.17 0.22 -18.26
C LYS A 220 -2.62 1.38 -17.43
N LEU A 221 -3.48 2.33 -17.07
CA LEU A 221 -3.15 3.48 -16.23
C LEU A 221 -2.74 3.02 -14.83
N SER A 222 -3.51 2.09 -14.23
CA SER A 222 -3.21 1.51 -12.91
C SER A 222 -3.10 2.58 -11.82
N TYR A 223 -4.06 3.49 -11.76
CA TYR A 223 -4.01 4.69 -10.93
C TYR A 223 -4.34 4.44 -9.45
N GLU A 224 -3.88 5.36 -8.62
CA GLU A 224 -4.08 5.39 -7.18
C GLU A 224 -5.57 5.45 -6.82
N HIS A 225 -6.27 6.45 -7.32
CA HIS A 225 -7.69 6.67 -7.08
C HIS A 225 -8.46 6.44 -8.38
N VAL A 226 -9.45 5.57 -8.34
CA VAL A 226 -10.34 5.30 -9.48
C VAL A 226 -11.79 5.52 -9.05
N GLN A 227 -12.41 6.56 -9.59
CA GLN A 227 -13.82 6.86 -9.35
C GLN A 227 -14.63 6.41 -10.56
N VAL A 228 -15.69 5.65 -10.33
CA VAL A 228 -16.56 5.09 -11.37
C VAL A 228 -17.96 5.68 -11.24
N MET A 229 -18.33 6.50 -12.19
CA MET A 229 -19.62 7.16 -12.30
C MET A 229 -20.32 6.76 -13.60
N THR A 230 -20.64 5.48 -13.71
CA THR A 230 -21.34 4.90 -14.86
C THR A 230 -22.68 4.31 -14.42
N LYS A 231 -23.57 4.02 -15.36
CA LYS A 231 -24.83 3.32 -15.09
C LYS A 231 -24.64 1.96 -14.44
N ASN A 232 -23.50 1.31 -14.70
CA ASN A 232 -23.17 -0.02 -14.17
C ASN A 232 -21.80 -0.02 -13.47
N PRO A 233 -21.64 0.61 -12.30
CA PRO A 233 -20.37 0.65 -11.59
C PRO A 233 -19.92 -0.74 -11.11
N THR A 234 -20.83 -1.69 -10.95
CA THR A 234 -20.53 -3.08 -10.56
C THR A 234 -19.67 -3.79 -11.61
N PHE A 235 -19.86 -3.49 -12.90
CA PHE A 235 -19.01 -4.03 -13.97
C PHE A 235 -17.52 -3.71 -13.70
N PHE A 236 -17.20 -2.48 -13.33
CA PHE A 236 -15.83 -2.08 -13.02
C PHE A 236 -15.36 -2.65 -11.69
N LEU A 237 -16.22 -2.74 -10.67
CA LEU A 237 -15.88 -3.40 -9.40
C LEU A 237 -15.42 -4.85 -9.61
N ASP A 238 -16.10 -5.58 -10.48
CA ASP A 238 -15.85 -7.00 -10.71
C ASP A 238 -14.65 -7.25 -11.66
N ASN A 239 -14.33 -6.31 -12.54
CA ASN A 239 -13.36 -6.52 -13.63
C ASN A 239 -12.08 -5.70 -13.55
N LEU A 240 -12.05 -4.57 -12.83
CA LEU A 240 -10.83 -3.82 -12.59
C LEU A 240 -9.86 -4.63 -11.73
N LYS A 241 -8.59 -4.62 -12.12
CA LYS A 241 -7.51 -5.37 -11.44
C LYS A 241 -6.44 -4.47 -10.84
N ASN A 242 -6.25 -3.29 -11.41
CA ASN A 242 -5.13 -2.40 -11.09
C ASN A 242 -5.62 -1.05 -10.61
N PHE A 243 -5.85 -0.90 -9.32
CA PHE A 243 -6.23 0.36 -8.67
C PHE A 243 -5.74 0.39 -7.22
N GLY A 244 -5.56 1.58 -6.66
CA GLY A 244 -5.27 1.74 -5.25
C GLY A 244 -6.55 1.68 -4.40
N SER A 245 -7.53 2.51 -4.75
CA SER A 245 -8.88 2.50 -4.15
C SER A 245 -9.92 2.81 -5.22
N LEU A 246 -11.10 2.19 -5.08
CA LEU A 246 -12.22 2.32 -5.99
C LEU A 246 -13.39 3.04 -5.30
N PHE A 247 -13.93 4.06 -5.97
CA PHE A 247 -15.07 4.87 -5.51
C PHE A 247 -16.21 4.67 -6.49
N LEU A 248 -17.39 4.22 -6.03
CA LEU A 248 -18.48 3.79 -6.87
C LEU A 248 -19.69 4.70 -6.72
N GLY A 249 -20.12 5.29 -7.83
CA GLY A 249 -21.27 6.20 -7.91
C GLY A 249 -20.89 7.68 -7.68
N GLU A 250 -21.81 8.56 -8.08
CA GLU A 250 -21.65 10.01 -7.94
C GLU A 250 -21.79 10.48 -6.49
N GLU A 251 -22.42 9.68 -5.63
CA GLU A 251 -22.63 9.99 -4.21
C GLU A 251 -21.37 9.81 -3.36
N THR A 252 -20.32 9.22 -3.92
CA THR A 252 -19.01 9.13 -3.26
C THR A 252 -17.92 9.78 -4.08
N ASN A 253 -16.84 10.19 -3.41
CA ASN A 253 -15.66 10.72 -4.09
C ASN A 253 -14.38 10.45 -3.28
N VAL A 254 -13.25 10.78 -3.88
CA VAL A 254 -11.93 10.60 -3.27
C VAL A 254 -11.79 11.36 -1.96
N ALA A 255 -12.29 12.61 -1.89
CA ALA A 255 -12.17 13.44 -0.69
C ALA A 255 -12.89 12.82 0.54
N TYR A 256 -13.99 12.10 0.33
CA TYR A 256 -14.66 11.37 1.42
C TYR A 256 -13.78 10.23 1.94
N GLY A 257 -13.17 9.46 1.02
CA GLY A 257 -12.21 8.41 1.37
C GLY A 257 -11.01 8.95 2.12
N ASP A 258 -10.48 10.07 1.66
CA ASP A 258 -9.32 10.73 2.25
C ASP A 258 -9.55 11.24 3.68
N LYS A 259 -10.78 11.58 4.03
CA LYS A 259 -11.06 12.34 5.27
C LYS A 259 -11.92 11.59 6.28
N VAL A 260 -13.04 10.96 5.85
CA VAL A 260 -14.12 10.63 6.80
C VAL A 260 -14.80 9.28 6.61
N ILE A 261 -14.73 8.66 5.43
CA ILE A 261 -15.55 7.47 5.13
C ILE A 261 -14.98 6.16 5.71
N GLY A 262 -13.68 6.11 5.98
CA GLY A 262 -13.04 5.04 6.75
C GLY A 262 -12.05 4.15 6.00
N THR A 263 -11.99 4.17 4.68
CA THR A 263 -10.94 3.49 3.92
C THR A 263 -9.59 4.20 4.07
N ASN A 264 -8.49 3.47 3.93
CA ASN A 264 -7.17 4.07 4.08
C ASN A 264 -6.74 4.77 2.79
N HIS A 265 -6.30 6.01 2.92
CA HIS A 265 -5.87 6.83 1.79
C HIS A 265 -4.38 6.71 1.43
N THR A 266 -3.60 5.91 2.16
CA THR A 266 -2.21 5.61 1.79
C THR A 266 -2.23 4.53 0.72
N LEU A 267 -2.14 4.93 -0.53
CA LEU A 267 -2.41 4.11 -1.69
C LEU A 267 -1.20 4.03 -2.62
N PRO A 268 -1.09 2.99 -3.46
CA PRO A 268 0.01 2.84 -4.40
C PRO A 268 -0.10 3.77 -5.59
N THR A 269 0.98 4.47 -5.92
CA THR A 269 1.11 5.32 -7.11
C THR A 269 2.12 4.72 -8.10
N LYS A 270 2.29 5.36 -9.26
CA LYS A 270 3.27 4.98 -10.28
C LYS A 270 3.15 3.51 -10.69
N LYS A 271 1.90 3.09 -10.91
CA LYS A 271 1.54 1.73 -11.32
C LYS A 271 1.87 0.64 -10.30
N ALA A 272 2.17 0.99 -9.05
CA ALA A 272 2.40 0.00 -8.00
C ALA A 272 1.13 -0.78 -7.63
N SER A 273 -0.06 -0.28 -8.00
CA SER A 273 -1.33 -0.99 -7.88
C SER A 273 -1.39 -2.32 -8.66
N ARG A 274 -0.44 -2.56 -9.57
CA ARG A 274 -0.29 -3.85 -10.27
C ARG A 274 0.17 -4.99 -9.38
N TYR A 275 0.76 -4.71 -8.22
CA TYR A 275 1.31 -5.73 -7.32
C TYR A 275 1.00 -5.48 -5.83
N THR A 276 0.41 -4.36 -5.48
CA THR A 276 0.03 -4.06 -4.08
C THR A 276 -1.23 -3.22 -4.01
N GLY A 277 -2.03 -3.41 -2.97
CA GLY A 277 -3.12 -2.51 -2.59
C GLY A 277 -2.67 -1.45 -1.59
N GLY A 278 -3.63 -0.68 -1.07
CA GLY A 278 -3.41 0.35 -0.06
C GLY A 278 -2.94 -0.18 1.30
N LEU A 279 -2.64 0.76 2.19
CA LEU A 279 -2.25 0.44 3.56
C LEU A 279 -3.44 -0.14 4.34
N TRP A 280 -3.20 -1.22 5.06
CA TRP A 280 -4.16 -1.90 5.89
C TRP A 280 -3.46 -2.65 7.02
N VAL A 281 -4.22 -3.17 7.99
CA VAL A 281 -3.67 -3.89 9.16
C VAL A 281 -2.68 -4.99 8.77
N GLY A 282 -2.97 -5.75 7.71
CA GLY A 282 -2.11 -6.84 7.27
C GLY A 282 -0.72 -6.42 6.78
N LYS A 283 -0.51 -5.15 6.39
CA LYS A 283 0.83 -4.65 6.04
C LYS A 283 1.78 -4.60 7.24
N PHE A 284 1.24 -4.52 8.46
CA PHE A 284 2.00 -4.51 9.70
C PHE A 284 2.18 -5.90 10.31
N LEU A 285 1.70 -6.95 9.65
CA LEU A 285 1.75 -8.33 10.12
C LEU A 285 2.69 -9.16 9.24
N LYS A 286 3.66 -9.81 9.88
CA LYS A 286 4.48 -10.84 9.25
C LYS A 286 3.74 -12.16 9.33
N THR A 287 3.49 -12.82 8.20
CA THR A 287 3.00 -14.19 8.18
C THR A 287 4.20 -15.13 8.26
N CYS A 288 4.41 -15.73 9.43
CA CYS A 288 5.54 -16.61 9.70
C CYS A 288 5.04 -18.05 9.80
N THR A 289 5.62 -18.93 8.98
CA THR A 289 5.30 -20.35 8.97
C THR A 289 6.06 -21.10 10.07
N TYR A 290 5.47 -22.16 10.56
CA TYR A 290 6.13 -23.14 11.42
C TYR A 290 5.75 -24.56 10.99
N GLN A 291 6.60 -25.51 11.38
CA GLN A 291 6.40 -26.93 11.11
C GLN A 291 6.84 -27.76 12.31
N ARG A 292 6.11 -28.83 12.58
CA ARG A 292 6.33 -29.69 13.74
C ARG A 292 6.04 -31.14 13.36
N ILE A 293 6.93 -32.05 13.74
CA ILE A 293 6.72 -33.51 13.63
C ILE A 293 6.77 -34.10 15.05
N GLU A 294 5.68 -34.68 15.50
CA GLU A 294 5.56 -35.26 16.85
C GLU A 294 5.77 -36.78 16.84
N ASN A 295 5.64 -37.41 15.68
CA ASN A 295 5.79 -38.87 15.52
C ASN A 295 7.17 -39.23 14.97
N LYS A 296 7.93 -40.02 15.74
CA LYS A 296 9.28 -40.48 15.36
C LYS A 296 9.30 -41.35 14.10
N ASN A 297 8.28 -42.20 13.91
CA ASN A 297 8.20 -43.06 12.72
C ASN A 297 7.96 -42.18 11.48
N THR A 298 7.01 -41.30 11.55
CA THR A 298 6.75 -40.31 10.45
C THR A 298 7.98 -39.44 10.18
N SER A 299 8.72 -39.03 11.21
CA SER A 299 9.98 -38.28 11.04
C SER A 299 11.03 -39.12 10.26
N ALA A 300 11.11 -40.42 10.50
CA ALA A 300 12.01 -41.32 9.74
C ALA A 300 11.54 -41.49 8.29
N GLU A 301 10.24 -41.66 8.05
CA GLU A 301 9.68 -41.80 6.69
C GLU A 301 9.91 -40.53 5.85
N VAL A 302 9.62 -39.36 6.42
CA VAL A 302 9.91 -38.05 5.79
C VAL A 302 11.42 -37.89 5.56
N GLY A 303 12.25 -38.39 6.50
CA GLY A 303 13.70 -38.36 6.40
C GLY A 303 14.24 -39.15 5.22
N GLU A 304 13.68 -40.34 4.92
CA GLU A 304 14.09 -41.15 3.75
C GLU A 304 13.85 -40.40 2.43
N ILE A 305 12.70 -39.69 2.31
CA ILE A 305 12.36 -38.94 1.11
C ILE A 305 13.26 -37.68 1.01
N CYS A 306 13.43 -36.97 2.13
CA CYS A 306 14.26 -35.79 2.21
C CYS A 306 15.72 -36.07 1.85
N SER A 307 16.27 -37.17 2.37
CA SER A 307 17.66 -37.59 2.06
C SER A 307 17.86 -37.81 0.57
N ARG A 308 16.95 -38.55 -0.08
CA ARG A 308 17.02 -38.79 -1.53
C ARG A 308 16.99 -37.52 -2.36
N LEU A 309 16.08 -36.58 -2.03
CA LEU A 309 15.99 -35.33 -2.74
C LEU A 309 17.25 -34.49 -2.53
N SER A 310 17.73 -34.40 -1.28
CA SER A 310 18.94 -33.64 -0.95
C SER A 310 20.19 -34.17 -1.70
N LEU A 311 20.31 -35.50 -1.87
CA LEU A 311 21.42 -36.07 -2.65
C LEU A 311 21.29 -35.78 -4.15
N ILE A 312 20.08 -35.78 -4.71
CA ILE A 312 19.85 -35.34 -6.11
C ILE A 312 20.30 -33.90 -6.32
N GLU A 313 20.05 -33.03 -5.34
CA GLU A 313 20.47 -31.63 -5.35
C GLU A 313 21.95 -31.43 -5.00
N GLY A 314 22.68 -32.46 -4.60
CA GLY A 314 24.08 -32.37 -4.18
C GLY A 314 24.30 -31.89 -2.73
N PHE A 315 23.21 -31.79 -1.93
CA PHE A 315 23.28 -31.32 -0.54
C PHE A 315 23.52 -32.46 0.46
N ALA A 316 24.77 -32.99 0.51
CA ALA A 316 25.14 -34.10 1.40
C ALA A 316 24.87 -33.80 2.89
N GLY A 317 25.07 -32.54 3.34
CA GLY A 317 24.76 -32.11 4.70
C GLY A 317 23.27 -32.15 5.02
N HIS A 318 22.39 -31.75 4.09
CA HIS A 318 20.94 -31.87 4.23
C HIS A 318 20.50 -33.34 4.27
N ALA A 319 21.08 -34.16 3.40
CA ALA A 319 20.84 -35.60 3.41
C ALA A 319 21.20 -36.19 4.77
N GLU A 320 22.32 -35.78 5.37
CA GLU A 320 22.75 -36.30 6.68
C GLU A 320 21.85 -35.83 7.83
N GLN A 321 21.30 -34.59 7.77
CA GLN A 321 20.27 -34.13 8.72
C GLN A 321 19.04 -35.06 8.71
N ALA A 322 18.65 -35.56 7.55
CA ALA A 322 17.56 -36.49 7.41
C ALA A 322 17.99 -37.93 7.85
N ASN A 323 19.13 -38.42 7.39
CA ASN A 323 19.66 -39.77 7.65
C ASN A 323 19.85 -40.05 9.14
N ILE A 324 20.31 -39.05 9.93
CA ILE A 324 20.45 -39.25 11.39
C ILE A 324 19.10 -39.53 12.06
N ARG A 325 18.02 -38.96 11.57
CA ARG A 325 16.66 -39.24 12.08
C ARG A 325 16.17 -40.61 11.64
N VAL A 326 16.44 -40.98 10.40
CA VAL A 326 16.15 -42.35 9.90
C VAL A 326 16.85 -43.38 10.76
N ARG A 327 18.17 -43.29 10.96
CA ARG A 327 18.94 -44.22 11.82
C ARG A 327 18.38 -44.27 13.24
N ARG A 328 18.09 -43.13 13.87
CA ARG A 328 17.66 -43.08 15.28
C ARG A 328 16.22 -43.54 15.50
N TYR A 329 15.33 -43.27 14.58
CA TYR A 329 13.89 -43.46 14.81
C TYR A 329 13.34 -44.73 14.14
N SER A 330 13.95 -45.22 13.04
CA SER A 330 13.54 -46.47 12.40
C SER A 330 14.50 -47.62 12.64
N GLY A 331 15.70 -47.38 13.18
CA GLY A 331 16.73 -48.38 13.34
C GLY A 331 17.38 -48.86 12.02
N LYS A 332 17.03 -48.26 10.88
CA LYS A 332 17.63 -48.58 9.58
C LYS A 332 19.10 -48.16 9.52
N ASN A 333 19.94 -49.04 8.94
CA ASN A 333 21.32 -48.66 8.67
C ASN A 333 21.42 -47.83 7.38
N VAL A 334 21.54 -46.52 7.52
CA VAL A 334 21.73 -45.59 6.40
C VAL A 334 23.18 -45.13 6.43
N PRO A 335 23.97 -45.36 5.38
CA PRO A 335 25.37 -44.94 5.34
C PRO A 335 25.47 -43.43 5.30
N TYR A 336 26.63 -42.90 5.75
CA TYR A 336 26.92 -41.46 5.58
C TYR A 336 27.04 -41.15 4.09
N PRO A 337 26.58 -39.98 3.64
CA PRO A 337 26.78 -39.51 2.28
C PRO A 337 28.28 -39.56 1.93
N LYS A 338 28.59 -40.09 0.77
CA LYS A 338 29.97 -40.06 0.21
C LYS A 338 30.05 -38.90 -0.76
N GLU A 339 31.25 -38.34 -0.93
CA GLU A 339 31.55 -37.34 -1.95
C GLU A 339 31.22 -37.81 -3.35
#